data_31bc647598fdbbb7efcddfacfe9bf86d
#
_entry.id   31bc647598fdbbb7efcddfacfe9bf86d
#
_cell.length_a   1.000
_cell.length_b   1.000
_cell.length_c   1.000
_cell.angle_alpha   90.00
_cell.angle_beta   90.00
_cell.angle_gamma   90.00
#
_symmetry.space_group_name_H-M   'P 1'
#
loop_
_entity.id
_entity.type
_entity.pdbx_description
1 polymer ?
#
loop_
_entity_poly.entity_id
_entity_poly.type
_entity_poly.pdbx_seq_one_letter_code
_entity_poly.pdbx_strand_id
1 'polypeptide(L)'
;MKNINTLILFFLISSQLTFSQDFSVSTDDLFSGGNVLLRKLMKKDFSEAEGSPFLDKNFRDGKIKFNSGKTYNVLTRLNVGTQKFEIKKNASSQPSIIELNSSVKIEMNGNTYKSHSINLDGKKIIAVLEDCIELSNISLYYFPRKVIKMPVRTGAVAPSSGSSSDPKPKWADANEFLINKDGKWHSIPRSF
;
A
#
# COMPACT_ATOMS: atom_id res chain seq x y z
N MET A 1 40.64 -38.25 32.35
CA MET A 1 39.72 -37.10 32.45
C MET A 1 40.03 -35.96 31.46
N LYS A 2 40.80 -36.17 30.38
CA LYS A 2 41.19 -35.11 29.40
C LYS A 2 40.31 -35.00 28.19
N ASN A 3 39.41 -35.95 27.93
CA ASN A 3 38.62 -35.99 26.66
C ASN A 3 37.20 -35.42 26.74
N ILE A 4 36.71 -35.07 27.95
CA ILE A 4 35.36 -34.55 28.11
C ILE A 4 35.27 -33.07 27.72
N ASN A 5 36.31 -32.28 28.00
CA ASN A 5 36.33 -30.85 27.69
C ASN A 5 36.41 -30.56 26.18
N THR A 6 36.99 -31.47 25.39
CA THR A 6 37.09 -31.32 23.94
C THR A 6 35.72 -31.60 23.26
N LEU A 7 34.94 -32.49 23.82
CA LEU A 7 33.61 -32.83 23.28
C LEU A 7 32.59 -31.72 23.51
N ILE A 8 32.67 -31.07 24.68
CA ILE A 8 31.79 -29.94 25.01
C ILE A 8 32.09 -28.73 24.14
N LEU A 9 33.33 -28.49 23.77
CA LEU A 9 33.72 -27.37 22.92
C LEU A 9 33.21 -27.57 21.48
N PHE A 10 33.16 -28.82 21.00
CA PHE A 10 32.63 -29.13 19.65
C PHE A 10 31.12 -28.97 19.55
N PHE A 11 30.38 -29.19 20.67
CA PHE A 11 28.91 -29.03 20.72
C PHE A 11 28.51 -27.56 20.78
N LEU A 12 29.37 -26.68 21.34
CA LEU A 12 29.09 -25.23 21.42
C LEU A 12 29.31 -24.48 20.09
N ILE A 13 30.15 -25.04 19.20
CA ILE A 13 30.42 -24.41 17.90
C ILE A 13 29.36 -24.78 16.84
N SER A 14 28.62 -25.88 17.01
CA SER A 14 27.61 -26.34 16.06
C SER A 14 26.26 -25.61 16.17
N SER A 15 26.05 -24.78 17.19
CA SER A 15 24.79 -24.07 17.42
C SER A 15 24.69 -22.69 16.75
N GLN A 16 25.69 -22.24 16.00
CA GLN A 16 25.71 -20.92 15.37
C GLN A 16 25.37 -20.89 13.87
N LEU A 17 24.97 -22.02 13.29
CA LEU A 17 24.50 -22.04 11.89
C LEU A 17 22.98 -21.91 11.85
N THR A 18 22.46 -20.81 12.34
CA THR A 18 21.11 -20.36 11.92
C THR A 18 21.25 -19.85 10.49
N PHE A 19 21.11 -20.74 9.52
CA PHE A 19 20.81 -20.35 8.16
C PHE A 19 19.51 -19.58 8.20
N SER A 20 19.58 -18.27 8.03
CA SER A 20 18.46 -17.47 7.54
C SER A 20 18.16 -17.99 6.12
N GLN A 21 17.33 -19.00 6.01
CA GLN A 21 16.76 -19.38 4.74
C GLN A 21 15.84 -18.23 4.33
N ASP A 22 16.28 -17.41 3.40
CA ASP A 22 15.40 -16.56 2.60
C ASP A 22 14.42 -17.50 1.89
N PHE A 23 13.25 -17.69 2.51
CA PHE A 23 12.21 -18.55 1.99
C PHE A 23 11.51 -17.80 0.84
N SER A 24 12.17 -17.74 -0.33
CA SER A 24 11.57 -17.22 -1.54
C SER A 24 10.53 -18.20 -2.05
N VAL A 25 9.28 -17.97 -1.72
CA VAL A 25 8.15 -18.73 -2.27
C VAL A 25 7.89 -18.22 -3.70
N SER A 26 7.61 -19.15 -4.62
CA SER A 26 7.27 -18.78 -5.99
C SER A 26 6.07 -17.82 -6.03
N THR A 27 6.18 -16.78 -6.84
CA THR A 27 5.07 -15.81 -7.07
C THR A 27 3.82 -16.54 -7.59
N ASP A 28 3.98 -17.71 -8.20
CA ASP A 28 2.85 -18.52 -8.68
C ASP A 28 1.92 -18.96 -7.57
N ASP A 29 2.43 -19.24 -6.37
CA ASP A 29 1.60 -19.65 -5.22
C ASP A 29 0.67 -18.53 -4.76
N LEU A 30 1.08 -17.24 -4.95
CA LEU A 30 0.24 -16.10 -4.62
C LEU A 30 -0.97 -16.01 -5.56
N PHE A 31 -0.77 -16.33 -6.84
CA PHE A 31 -1.80 -16.15 -7.88
C PHE A 31 -2.60 -17.43 -8.18
N SER A 32 -2.06 -18.62 -7.90
CA SER A 32 -2.70 -19.91 -8.18
C SER A 32 -3.52 -20.48 -7.02
N GLY A 33 -3.11 -20.22 -5.79
CA GLY A 33 -3.85 -20.66 -4.61
C GLY A 33 -4.98 -19.68 -4.31
N GLY A 34 -6.23 -20.11 -4.15
CA GLY A 34 -7.40 -19.31 -3.80
C GLY A 34 -7.20 -18.35 -2.61
N ASN A 35 -6.23 -17.47 -2.75
CA ASN A 35 -5.78 -16.53 -1.74
C ASN A 35 -6.89 -15.50 -1.55
N VAL A 36 -7.57 -15.53 -0.42
CA VAL A 36 -8.74 -14.70 -0.09
C VAL A 36 -8.44 -13.19 -0.22
N LEU A 37 -7.14 -12.83 -0.23
CA LEU A 37 -6.67 -11.45 -0.38
C LEU A 37 -6.69 -10.96 -1.83
N LEU A 38 -6.69 -11.86 -2.82
CA LEU A 38 -6.68 -11.49 -4.23
C LEU A 38 -8.09 -11.52 -4.78
N ARG A 39 -8.55 -10.39 -5.27
CA ARG A 39 -9.82 -10.28 -6.00
C ARG A 39 -9.56 -9.82 -7.41
N LYS A 40 -10.28 -10.39 -8.39
CA LYS A 40 -10.27 -9.89 -9.75
C LYS A 40 -10.73 -8.42 -9.76
N LEU A 41 -10.07 -7.60 -10.58
CA LEU A 41 -10.47 -6.22 -10.81
C LEU A 41 -11.92 -6.19 -11.31
N MET A 42 -12.85 -5.82 -10.44
CA MET A 42 -14.16 -5.40 -10.88
C MET A 42 -14.02 -3.97 -11.42
N LYS A 43 -14.39 -3.76 -12.67
CA LYS A 43 -14.49 -2.42 -13.27
C LYS A 43 -15.49 -1.61 -12.44
N LYS A 44 -15.00 -0.76 -11.57
CA LYS A 44 -15.81 0.26 -10.94
C LYS A 44 -15.66 1.52 -11.78
N ASP A 45 -16.75 1.97 -12.34
CA ASP A 45 -16.81 3.11 -13.25
C ASP A 45 -16.42 4.42 -12.54
N PHE A 46 -15.13 4.72 -12.57
CA PHE A 46 -14.60 6.06 -12.39
C PHE A 46 -14.03 6.59 -13.72
N SER A 47 -14.50 6.03 -14.84
CA SER A 47 -13.96 6.27 -16.18
C SER A 47 -14.17 7.70 -16.68
N GLU A 48 -15.04 8.48 -16.06
CA GLU A 48 -15.39 9.83 -16.50
C GLU A 48 -14.53 10.94 -15.88
N ALA A 49 -13.81 10.64 -14.76
CA ALA A 49 -13.02 11.65 -14.10
C ALA A 49 -11.67 11.84 -14.81
N GLU A 50 -11.31 13.10 -15.09
CA GLU A 50 -9.99 13.45 -15.60
C GLU A 50 -8.88 13.15 -14.58
N GLY A 51 -7.71 12.76 -15.08
CA GLY A 51 -6.55 12.43 -14.24
C GLY A 51 -6.47 10.94 -13.93
N SER A 52 -5.96 10.59 -12.74
CA SER A 52 -5.68 9.22 -12.37
C SER A 52 -5.87 8.99 -10.87
N PRO A 53 -6.54 7.89 -10.46
CA PRO A 53 -6.68 7.53 -9.05
C PRO A 53 -5.41 6.91 -8.44
N PHE A 54 -4.38 6.68 -9.23
CA PHE A 54 -3.16 6.02 -8.77
C PHE A 54 -2.14 7.01 -8.23
N LEU A 55 -1.33 6.57 -7.26
CA LEU A 55 -0.14 7.29 -6.79
C LEU A 55 0.87 7.44 -7.94
N ASP A 56 1.14 6.33 -8.63
CA ASP A 56 1.85 6.28 -9.91
C ASP A 56 0.97 5.52 -10.92
N LYS A 57 0.82 6.03 -12.12
CA LYS A 57 0.04 5.37 -13.18
C LYS A 57 0.66 4.05 -13.61
N ASN A 58 1.99 3.96 -13.56
CA ASN A 58 2.74 2.79 -13.97
C ASN A 58 2.88 1.79 -12.84
N PHE A 59 2.90 0.51 -13.19
CA PHE A 59 3.32 -0.53 -12.28
C PHE A 59 4.82 -0.42 -12.01
N ARG A 60 5.23 -0.62 -10.76
CA ARG A 60 6.60 -0.61 -10.28
C ARG A 60 6.95 -1.93 -9.67
N ASP A 61 8.24 -2.25 -9.65
CA ASP A 61 8.74 -3.38 -8.90
C ASP A 61 8.41 -3.22 -7.42
N GLY A 62 7.92 -4.29 -6.82
CA GLY A 62 7.55 -4.30 -5.42
C GLY A 62 7.64 -5.68 -4.81
N LYS A 63 7.49 -5.72 -3.49
CA LYS A 63 7.50 -6.96 -2.70
C LYS A 63 6.29 -6.99 -1.79
N ILE A 64 5.56 -8.10 -1.83
CA ILE A 64 4.52 -8.39 -0.84
C ILE A 64 5.17 -9.22 0.25
N LYS A 65 5.11 -8.77 1.49
CA LYS A 65 5.66 -9.44 2.67
C LYS A 65 4.55 -9.82 3.63
N PHE A 66 4.51 -11.07 4.01
CA PHE A 66 3.59 -11.62 5.00
C PHE A 66 4.27 -11.76 6.36
N ASN A 67 3.53 -11.62 7.45
CA ASN A 67 4.06 -11.85 8.79
C ASN A 67 4.59 -13.28 9.00
N SER A 68 4.16 -14.23 8.16
CA SER A 68 4.70 -15.60 8.12
C SER A 68 6.12 -15.70 7.57
N GLY A 69 6.73 -14.58 7.13
CA GLY A 69 8.04 -14.53 6.49
C GLY A 69 8.01 -14.74 4.97
N LYS A 70 6.87 -15.18 4.40
CA LYS A 70 6.75 -15.33 2.95
C LYS A 70 6.86 -13.98 2.24
N THR A 71 7.65 -13.94 1.17
CA THR A 71 7.85 -12.75 0.34
C THR A 71 7.64 -13.09 -1.13
N TYR A 72 6.96 -12.20 -1.87
CA TYR A 72 6.70 -12.37 -3.30
C TYR A 72 7.10 -11.10 -4.04
N ASN A 73 7.91 -11.25 -5.09
CA ASN A 73 8.22 -10.15 -6.00
C ASN A 73 7.07 -9.99 -7.00
N VAL A 74 6.61 -8.77 -7.19
CA VAL A 74 5.47 -8.45 -8.05
C VAL A 74 5.68 -7.10 -8.71
N LEU A 75 4.94 -6.84 -9.79
CA LEU A 75 4.72 -5.48 -10.26
C LEU A 75 3.50 -4.93 -9.52
N THR A 76 3.61 -3.75 -8.95
CA THR A 76 2.55 -3.18 -8.12
C THR A 76 2.35 -1.69 -8.35
N ARG A 77 1.14 -1.20 -8.06
CA ARG A 77 0.81 0.22 -7.96
C ARG A 77 -0.31 0.43 -6.95
N LEU A 78 -0.29 1.59 -6.28
CA LEU A 78 -1.31 1.95 -5.30
C LEU A 78 -2.41 2.79 -5.95
N ASN A 79 -3.64 2.32 -5.88
CA ASN A 79 -4.83 3.11 -6.17
C ASN A 79 -5.20 3.88 -4.89
N VAL A 80 -4.82 5.15 -4.84
CA VAL A 80 -5.03 6.01 -3.66
C VAL A 80 -6.46 6.54 -3.55
N GLY A 81 -7.25 6.40 -4.62
CA GLY A 81 -8.68 6.71 -4.59
C GLY A 81 -9.50 5.62 -3.86
N THR A 82 -9.06 4.36 -3.95
CA THR A 82 -9.73 3.21 -3.32
C THR A 82 -8.94 2.60 -2.17
N GLN A 83 -7.73 3.09 -1.89
CA GLN A 83 -6.82 2.59 -0.85
C GLN A 83 -6.50 1.08 -1.02
N LYS A 84 -6.28 0.66 -2.28
CA LYS A 84 -6.00 -0.74 -2.62
C LYS A 84 -4.80 -0.82 -3.55
N PHE A 85 -4.03 -1.89 -3.43
CA PHE A 85 -2.97 -2.17 -4.38
C PHE A 85 -3.48 -3.01 -5.54
N GLU A 86 -3.02 -2.67 -6.73
CA GLU A 86 -3.07 -3.54 -7.90
C GLU A 86 -1.72 -4.19 -8.08
N ILE A 87 -1.74 -5.50 -8.32
CA ILE A 87 -0.52 -6.30 -8.48
C ILE A 87 -0.59 -7.14 -9.75
N LYS A 88 0.58 -7.38 -10.33
CA LYS A 88 0.78 -8.27 -11.46
C LYS A 88 1.93 -9.23 -11.16
N LYS A 89 1.83 -10.47 -11.64
CA LYS A 89 2.94 -11.43 -11.60
C LYS A 89 4.10 -10.97 -12.50
N ASN A 90 3.77 -10.49 -13.71
CA ASN A 90 4.70 -9.96 -14.71
C ASN A 90 4.01 -8.94 -15.61
N ALA A 91 4.72 -8.35 -16.56
CA ALA A 91 4.20 -7.29 -17.41
C ALA A 91 2.97 -7.71 -18.25
N SER A 92 2.89 -8.95 -18.69
CA SER A 92 1.81 -9.49 -19.52
C SER A 92 0.61 -9.99 -18.71
N SER A 93 0.75 -10.16 -17.38
CA SER A 93 -0.33 -10.66 -16.52
C SER A 93 -1.45 -9.65 -16.36
N GLN A 94 -2.68 -10.13 -16.20
CA GLN A 94 -3.80 -9.30 -15.80
C GLN A 94 -3.60 -8.83 -14.34
N PRO A 95 -3.93 -7.57 -14.03
CA PRO A 95 -3.84 -7.08 -12.67
C PRO A 95 -4.87 -7.74 -11.75
N SER A 96 -4.47 -7.96 -10.50
CA SER A 96 -5.34 -8.39 -9.41
C SER A 96 -5.31 -7.34 -8.31
N ILE A 97 -6.38 -7.26 -7.52
CA ILE A 97 -6.42 -6.35 -6.35
C ILE A 97 -5.98 -7.13 -5.13
N ILE A 98 -5.09 -6.53 -4.35
CA ILE A 98 -4.79 -6.97 -2.99
C ILE A 98 -5.26 -5.92 -1.98
N GLU A 99 -5.98 -6.38 -0.97
CA GLU A 99 -6.37 -5.59 0.19
C GLU A 99 -5.38 -5.88 1.32
N LEU A 100 -4.69 -4.84 1.78
CA LEU A 100 -3.77 -4.99 2.90
C LEU A 100 -4.55 -5.17 4.20
N ASN A 101 -4.00 -5.98 5.08
CA ASN A 101 -4.43 -6.14 6.46
C ASN A 101 -3.20 -6.13 7.38
N SER A 102 -3.38 -6.34 8.67
CA SER A 102 -2.30 -6.34 9.66
C SER A 102 -1.21 -7.41 9.43
N SER A 103 -1.47 -8.41 8.59
CA SER A 103 -0.54 -9.51 8.31
C SER A 103 0.25 -9.34 7.02
N VAL A 104 -0.03 -8.28 6.25
CA VAL A 104 0.55 -8.07 4.92
C VAL A 104 1.03 -6.64 4.78
N LYS A 105 2.25 -6.48 4.29
CA LYS A 105 2.81 -5.18 3.88
C LYS A 105 3.34 -5.25 2.46
N ILE A 106 3.38 -4.11 1.78
CA ILE A 106 3.95 -3.99 0.45
C ILE A 106 5.12 -3.00 0.50
N GLU A 107 6.23 -3.41 -0.07
CA GLU A 107 7.35 -2.51 -0.36
C GLU A 107 7.30 -2.12 -1.83
N MET A 108 7.40 -0.82 -2.13
CA MET A 108 7.40 -0.26 -3.48
C MET A 108 8.24 1.01 -3.49
N ASN A 109 9.18 1.14 -4.43
CA ASN A 109 10.08 2.29 -4.56
C ASN A 109 10.88 2.60 -3.27
N GLY A 110 11.25 1.59 -2.49
CA GLY A 110 11.96 1.75 -1.21
C GLY A 110 11.08 2.10 -0.01
N ASN A 111 9.80 2.36 -0.22
CA ASN A 111 8.84 2.70 0.82
C ASN A 111 8.02 1.48 1.24
N THR A 112 7.64 1.42 2.52
CA THR A 112 6.80 0.36 3.08
C THR A 112 5.39 0.87 3.33
N TYR A 113 4.42 0.13 2.83
CA TYR A 113 2.99 0.44 2.96
C TYR A 113 2.30 -0.62 3.81
N LYS A 114 1.51 -0.17 4.79
CA LYS A 114 0.69 -1.00 5.67
C LYS A 114 -0.74 -0.48 5.74
N SER A 115 -1.67 -1.36 6.09
CA SER A 115 -3.05 -0.98 6.38
C SER A 115 -3.20 -0.66 7.86
N HIS A 116 -3.78 0.50 8.15
CA HIS A 116 -4.08 0.94 9.51
C HIS A 116 -5.55 1.28 9.67
N SER A 117 -6.12 0.92 10.82
CA SER A 117 -7.42 1.46 11.24
C SER A 117 -7.17 2.77 11.97
N ILE A 118 -7.55 3.88 11.37
CA ILE A 118 -7.33 5.22 11.90
C ILE A 118 -8.66 5.88 12.24
N ASN A 119 -8.65 6.75 13.25
CA ASN A 119 -9.76 7.65 13.52
C ASN A 119 -9.33 9.05 13.10
N LEU A 120 -9.93 9.56 12.04
CA LEU A 120 -9.65 10.87 11.49
C LEU A 120 -10.95 11.67 11.46
N ASP A 121 -10.97 12.85 12.05
CA ASP A 121 -12.16 13.72 12.15
C ASP A 121 -13.40 12.99 12.70
N GLY A 122 -13.21 12.13 13.69
CA GLY A 122 -14.27 11.35 14.33
C GLY A 122 -14.78 10.17 13.49
N LYS A 123 -14.19 9.90 12.32
CA LYS A 123 -14.55 8.77 11.45
C LYS A 123 -13.48 7.69 11.49
N LYS A 124 -13.89 6.47 11.77
CA LYS A 124 -13.02 5.30 11.67
C LYS A 124 -12.93 4.86 10.22
N ILE A 125 -11.71 4.87 9.67
CA ILE A 125 -11.43 4.44 8.30
C ILE A 125 -10.27 3.44 8.28
N ILE A 126 -10.22 2.61 7.25
CA ILE A 126 -9.05 1.79 6.94
C ILE A 126 -8.25 2.52 5.86
N ALA A 127 -7.02 2.86 6.18
CA ALA A 127 -6.13 3.61 5.30
C ALA A 127 -4.86 2.81 5.01
N VAL A 128 -4.35 2.92 3.79
CA VAL A 128 -3.02 2.46 3.41
C VAL A 128 -2.06 3.60 3.66
N LEU A 129 -1.16 3.43 4.62
CA LEU A 129 -0.18 4.42 5.02
C LEU A 129 1.22 3.96 4.63
N GLU A 130 2.05 4.92 4.24
CA GLU A 130 3.48 4.75 4.05
C GLU A 130 4.19 5.02 5.39
N ASP A 131 5.00 4.08 5.83
CA ASP A 131 5.81 4.22 7.05
C ASP A 131 6.94 5.23 6.78
N CYS A 132 6.95 6.37 7.48
CA CYS A 132 8.01 7.38 7.36
C CYS A 132 9.03 7.28 8.49
N ILE A 133 8.55 7.36 9.74
CA ILE A 133 9.39 7.32 10.94
C ILE A 133 8.63 6.52 12.00
N GLU A 134 9.33 5.60 12.67
CA GLU A 134 8.78 4.85 13.80
C GLU A 134 9.73 5.01 15.00
N LEU A 135 9.21 5.60 16.07
CA LEU A 135 9.88 5.76 17.37
C LEU A 135 9.05 5.02 18.42
N SER A 136 9.58 4.90 19.64
CA SER A 136 8.98 4.09 20.70
C SER A 136 7.52 4.46 21.04
N ASN A 137 7.17 5.75 20.99
CA ASN A 137 5.84 6.24 21.40
C ASN A 137 5.20 7.18 20.38
N ILE A 138 5.87 7.43 19.25
CA ILE A 138 5.38 8.31 18.20
C ILE A 138 5.81 7.77 16.84
N SER A 139 4.91 7.75 15.88
CA SER A 139 5.18 7.33 14.51
C SER A 139 4.61 8.36 13.54
N LEU A 140 5.36 8.61 12.47
CA LEU A 140 4.97 9.48 11.38
C LEU A 140 4.66 8.64 10.16
N TYR A 141 3.53 8.92 9.54
CA TYR A 141 3.05 8.24 8.34
C TYR A 141 2.72 9.26 7.25
N TYR A 142 2.94 8.87 6.01
CA TYR A 142 2.38 9.57 4.87
C TYR A 142 1.11 8.86 4.42
N PHE A 143 0.03 9.61 4.27
CA PHE A 143 -1.26 9.11 3.80
C PHE A 143 -1.49 9.59 2.37
N PRO A 144 -1.13 8.78 1.35
CA PRO A 144 -1.40 9.11 -0.03
C PRO A 144 -2.89 8.92 -0.32
N ARG A 145 -3.56 9.97 -0.74
CA ARG A 145 -4.96 9.88 -1.17
C ARG A 145 -5.30 10.90 -2.24
N LYS A 146 -6.32 10.57 -3.01
CA LYS A 146 -6.94 11.47 -3.99
C LYS A 146 -8.44 11.50 -3.79
N VAL A 147 -9.00 12.64 -4.10
CA VAL A 147 -10.45 12.87 -4.06
C VAL A 147 -10.94 13.32 -5.43
N ILE A 148 -12.20 13.05 -5.72
CA ILE A 148 -12.84 13.59 -6.92
C ILE A 148 -13.37 14.97 -6.59
N LYS A 149 -12.85 15.99 -7.27
CA LYS A 149 -13.41 17.34 -7.24
C LYS A 149 -14.44 17.47 -8.34
N MET A 150 -15.66 17.80 -7.96
CA MET A 150 -16.73 18.13 -8.91
C MET A 150 -16.48 19.56 -9.42
N PRO A 151 -16.74 19.81 -10.72
CA PRO A 151 -16.64 21.15 -11.26
C PRO A 151 -17.66 22.07 -10.60
N VAL A 152 -17.20 23.26 -10.22
CA VAL A 152 -18.10 24.30 -9.72
C VAL A 152 -18.77 24.94 -10.93
N ARG A 153 -20.09 24.84 -11.02
CA ARG A 153 -20.85 25.59 -12.01
C ARG A 153 -20.88 27.06 -11.56
N THR A 154 -20.01 27.88 -12.13
CA THR A 154 -20.03 29.34 -11.90
C THR A 154 -21.02 29.97 -12.88
N GLY A 155 -22.16 30.45 -12.33
CA GLY A 155 -23.01 31.43 -12.98
C GLY A 155 -23.92 30.95 -14.09
N ALA A 156 -24.98 31.70 -14.35
CA ALA A 156 -25.94 31.52 -15.40
C ALA A 156 -25.25 31.47 -16.77
N VAL A 157 -25.27 30.30 -17.40
CA VAL A 157 -24.81 30.15 -18.80
C VAL A 157 -25.88 30.81 -19.66
N ALA A 158 -25.53 31.91 -20.30
CA ALA A 158 -26.28 32.39 -21.44
C ALA A 158 -26.27 31.26 -22.51
N PRO A 159 -27.40 30.99 -23.20
CA PRO A 159 -27.45 30.00 -24.24
C PRO A 159 -26.61 30.46 -25.43
N SER A 160 -25.33 30.14 -25.42
CA SER A 160 -24.49 30.29 -26.57
C SER A 160 -24.44 28.97 -27.30
N SER A 161 -24.89 28.97 -28.53
CA SER A 161 -24.78 27.90 -29.52
C SER A 161 -23.33 27.55 -29.79
N GLY A 162 -22.78 26.68 -29.01
CA GLY A 162 -21.44 26.13 -29.15
C GLY A 162 -21.26 25.02 -28.13
N SER A 163 -20.90 23.82 -28.56
CA SER A 163 -20.69 22.64 -27.74
C SER A 163 -19.59 22.84 -26.70
N SER A 164 -19.87 23.51 -25.59
CA SER A 164 -19.02 23.43 -24.43
C SER A 164 -19.33 22.09 -23.76
N SER A 165 -18.41 21.14 -23.86
CA SER A 165 -18.49 19.92 -23.07
C SER A 165 -18.59 20.30 -21.58
N ASP A 166 -19.61 19.78 -20.90
CA ASP A 166 -19.76 19.97 -19.45
C ASP A 166 -18.42 19.65 -18.76
N PRO A 167 -17.97 20.50 -17.84
CA PRO A 167 -16.70 20.28 -17.17
C PRO A 167 -16.74 18.96 -16.39
N LYS A 168 -15.76 18.09 -16.64
CA LYS A 168 -15.68 16.74 -16.06
C LYS A 168 -15.17 16.77 -14.62
N PRO A 169 -15.60 15.82 -13.79
CA PRO A 169 -14.97 15.58 -12.49
C PRO A 169 -13.46 15.34 -12.65
N LYS A 170 -12.66 15.72 -11.66
CA LYS A 170 -11.20 15.59 -11.73
C LYS A 170 -10.63 14.99 -10.45
N TRP A 171 -9.69 14.06 -10.62
CA TRP A 171 -8.88 13.58 -9.51
C TRP A 171 -7.93 14.66 -9.02
N ALA A 172 -7.96 14.94 -7.73
CA ALA A 172 -7.09 15.91 -7.07
C ALA A 172 -6.38 15.26 -5.88
N ASP A 173 -5.12 15.63 -5.67
CA ASP A 173 -4.34 15.18 -4.52
C ASP A 173 -4.93 15.71 -3.22
N ALA A 174 -5.03 14.83 -2.23
CA ALA A 174 -5.49 15.11 -0.88
C ALA A 174 -4.59 14.42 0.15
N ASN A 175 -3.30 14.30 -0.19
CA ASN A 175 -2.30 13.63 0.64
C ASN A 175 -2.13 14.35 1.98
N GLU A 176 -1.85 13.61 3.06
CA GLU A 176 -1.66 14.13 4.40
C GLU A 176 -0.48 13.45 5.08
N PHE A 177 0.11 14.11 6.07
CA PHE A 177 0.95 13.46 7.05
C PHE A 177 0.15 13.22 8.32
N LEU A 178 0.30 12.03 8.89
CA LEU A 178 -0.38 11.60 10.10
C LEU A 178 0.65 11.26 11.17
N ILE A 179 0.40 11.70 12.38
CA ILE A 179 1.14 11.27 13.56
C ILE A 179 0.26 10.32 14.35
N ASN A 180 0.82 9.17 14.72
CA ASN A 180 0.28 8.33 15.78
C ASN A 180 1.12 8.54 17.04
N LYS A 181 0.50 9.04 18.09
CA LYS A 181 1.10 9.16 19.41
C LYS A 181 0.24 8.43 20.42
N ASP A 182 0.80 7.42 21.09
CA ASP A 182 0.11 6.62 22.11
C ASP A 182 -1.26 6.08 21.62
N GLY A 183 -1.32 5.62 20.35
CA GLY A 183 -2.54 5.11 19.72
C GLY A 183 -3.53 6.17 19.23
N LYS A 184 -3.24 7.45 19.42
CA LYS A 184 -4.07 8.57 18.95
C LYS A 184 -3.54 9.11 17.63
N TRP A 185 -4.42 9.26 16.65
CA TRP A 185 -4.10 9.78 15.33
C TRP A 185 -4.35 11.28 15.21
N HIS A 186 -3.39 11.99 14.65
CA HIS A 186 -3.45 13.43 14.40
C HIS A 186 -3.02 13.71 12.97
N SER A 187 -3.82 14.51 12.25
CA SER A 187 -3.40 15.05 10.95
C SER A 187 -2.46 16.24 11.16
N ILE A 188 -1.41 16.32 10.36
CA ILE A 188 -0.56 17.50 10.29
C ILE A 188 -1.12 18.39 9.18
N PRO A 189 -1.65 19.57 9.52
CA PRO A 189 -2.14 20.50 8.51
C PRO A 189 -1.00 20.91 7.56
N ARG A 190 -1.27 20.93 6.27
CA ARG A 190 -0.39 21.58 5.31
C ARG A 190 -0.61 23.10 5.41
N SER A 191 0.06 23.75 6.36
CA SER A 191 0.22 25.21 6.32
C SER A 191 1.47 25.51 5.48
N PHE A 192 1.29 25.84 4.23
CA PHE A 192 2.28 26.52 3.42
C PHE A 192 1.78 27.92 3.09
#